data_40f3919df70fdab6196eabc6c65e4259
#
_entry.id   40f3919df70fdab6196eabc6c65e4259
#
_cell.length_a   1.000
_cell.length_b   1.000
_cell.length_c   1.000
_cell.angle_alpha   90.00
_cell.angle_beta   90.00
_cell.angle_gamma   90.00
#
_symmetry.space_group_name_H-M   'P 1'
#
loop_
_entity.id
_entity.type
_entity.pdbx_description
1 polymer ?
#
loop_
_entity_poly.entity_id
_entity_poly.type
_entity_poly.pdbx_seq_one_letter_code
_entity_poly.pdbx_strand_id
1 'polypeptide(L)'
;MTNVDTVGDPGSPYARLIELFSGLQFVMFDRRGTGLSDPVSHLPSLDERIDDLRAVIDAIGVDRPVLLGSSEGGCVCTLFAARYPERVSFLGVYGTAARFSQDLPDFPWGFTPAEVRSQLNEIDRDWGEGALAELFYGDAADVAGVRSMFGRLQRSIASPTLAKLGWQSFMELDVRSALAAVQAPTLVLARPGDQLVPFEAAAAFAAAIPNARFHSLPAGSHNGFDILDELSEQVLAFISDNPSAPIDERVLKTVLFTDIVGSTEKLSAHGDAHWRSQLNNHDSVVDYTLAKYGGFRANHTGDGVFALFDAPTKAAKCALELAPALATRGIPIRAGIHTGECERRGDEWSGMAVHVGARIGGLAGAGEVFTSRTVRDLSTGSGLVFESLGPHRLKGLPEDVDVYRVTPP
;
A
#
# COMPACT_ATOMS: atom_id res chain seq x y z
N MET A 1 -7.89 16.89 10.34
CA MET A 1 -8.61 17.60 9.24
C MET A 1 -7.58 17.95 8.19
N THR A 2 -7.82 17.61 6.93
CA THR A 2 -6.91 17.79 5.81
C THR A 2 -7.60 18.57 4.70
N ASN A 3 -6.82 19.15 3.81
CA ASN A 3 -7.25 19.62 2.51
C ASN A 3 -6.27 19.02 1.51
N VAL A 4 -6.74 18.10 0.66
CA VAL A 4 -5.88 17.33 -0.25
C VAL A 4 -5.17 18.22 -1.29
N ASP A 5 -5.68 19.40 -1.59
CA ASP A 5 -5.04 20.38 -2.45
C ASP A 5 -3.69 20.86 -1.90
N THR A 6 -3.60 20.97 -0.57
CA THR A 6 -2.38 21.43 0.11
C THR A 6 -1.41 20.30 0.49
N VAL A 7 -1.80 19.06 0.29
CA VAL A 7 -0.98 17.89 0.66
C VAL A 7 0.31 17.82 -0.15
N GLY A 8 0.22 18.12 -1.44
CA GLY A 8 1.36 18.09 -2.37
C GLY A 8 2.23 19.35 -2.39
N ASP A 9 1.91 20.38 -1.61
CA ASP A 9 2.67 21.63 -1.61
C ASP A 9 4.11 21.42 -1.12
N PRO A 10 5.11 22.02 -1.77
CA PRO A 10 6.49 21.98 -1.30
C PRO A 10 6.60 22.52 0.13
N GLY A 11 7.14 21.68 1.05
CA GLY A 11 7.24 21.99 2.47
C GLY A 11 6.00 21.68 3.30
N SER A 12 4.96 21.12 2.71
CA SER A 12 3.85 20.53 3.46
C SER A 12 4.35 19.33 4.28
N PRO A 13 3.99 19.22 5.56
CA PRO A 13 4.31 18.01 6.33
C PRO A 13 3.67 16.75 5.75
N TYR A 14 2.55 16.87 5.04
CA TYR A 14 1.91 15.76 4.33
C TYR A 14 2.71 15.31 3.11
N ALA A 15 3.39 16.21 2.38
CA ALA A 15 4.30 15.82 1.31
C ALA A 15 5.44 14.93 1.86
N ARG A 16 6.00 15.28 3.03
CA ARG A 16 6.99 14.44 3.72
C ARG A 16 6.41 13.08 4.09
N LEU A 17 5.18 13.03 4.60
CA LEU A 17 4.52 11.77 4.92
C LEU A 17 4.36 10.86 3.70
N ILE A 18 3.98 11.42 2.54
CA ILE A 18 3.88 10.69 1.27
C ILE A 18 5.23 10.13 0.84
N GLU A 19 6.31 10.91 0.97
CA GLU A 19 7.67 10.45 0.67
C GLU A 19 8.08 9.26 1.55
N LEU A 20 7.78 9.31 2.86
CA LEU A 20 8.11 8.26 3.81
C LEU A 20 7.38 6.95 3.52
N PHE A 21 6.18 7.02 2.92
CA PHE A 21 5.40 5.86 2.48
C PHE A 21 5.49 5.58 0.97
N SER A 22 6.48 6.14 0.26
CA SER A 22 6.59 6.06 -1.20
C SER A 22 6.70 4.63 -1.77
N GLY A 23 7.06 3.64 -0.93
CA GLY A 23 7.04 2.22 -1.29
C GLY A 23 5.64 1.58 -1.29
N LEU A 24 4.61 2.31 -0.89
CA LEU A 24 3.23 1.85 -0.77
C LEU A 24 2.29 2.73 -1.60
N GLN A 25 1.14 2.20 -1.96
CA GLN A 25 0.04 3.02 -2.47
C GLN A 25 -0.59 3.78 -1.30
N PHE A 26 -0.30 5.07 -1.19
CA PHE A 26 -0.82 5.93 -0.13
C PHE A 26 -2.04 6.70 -0.62
N VAL A 27 -3.17 6.59 0.09
CA VAL A 27 -4.44 7.22 -0.28
C VAL A 27 -4.89 8.15 0.85
N MET A 28 -5.15 9.39 0.51
CA MET A 28 -5.77 10.39 1.38
C MET A 28 -7.03 10.94 0.71
N PHE A 29 -8.01 11.31 1.51
CA PHE A 29 -9.22 11.96 1.01
C PHE A 29 -9.73 13.01 1.99
N ASP A 30 -10.39 14.04 1.47
CA ASP A 30 -11.11 14.99 2.29
C ASP A 30 -12.48 14.43 2.63
N ARG A 31 -12.84 14.49 3.90
CA ARG A 31 -14.17 14.07 4.37
C ARG A 31 -15.24 14.96 3.73
N ARG A 32 -16.44 14.43 3.49
CA ARG A 32 -17.56 15.24 3.02
C ARG A 32 -17.74 16.48 3.90
N GLY A 33 -17.98 17.63 3.28
CA GLY A 33 -18.11 18.92 3.93
C GLY A 33 -16.80 19.57 4.37
N THR A 34 -15.64 19.00 4.03
CA THR A 34 -14.32 19.59 4.33
C THR A 34 -13.43 19.60 3.09
N GLY A 35 -12.45 20.50 3.06
CA GLY A 35 -11.47 20.60 1.99
C GLY A 35 -12.13 20.80 0.61
N LEU A 36 -11.78 19.94 -0.34
CA LEU A 36 -12.33 19.95 -1.71
C LEU A 36 -13.57 19.06 -1.91
N SER A 37 -13.99 18.32 -0.87
CA SER A 37 -15.21 17.51 -0.94
C SER A 37 -16.46 18.39 -0.94
N ASP A 38 -17.55 17.87 -1.54
CA ASP A 38 -18.81 18.59 -1.65
C ASP A 38 -19.33 19.12 -0.31
N PRO A 39 -19.89 20.34 -0.28
CA PRO A 39 -20.52 20.90 0.91
C PRO A 39 -21.67 20.03 1.39
N VAL A 40 -21.89 20.00 2.69
CA VAL A 40 -22.96 19.24 3.32
C VAL A 40 -23.97 20.18 3.98
N SER A 41 -25.25 19.74 4.02
CA SER A 41 -26.32 20.47 4.71
C SER A 41 -26.42 20.14 6.21
N HIS A 42 -25.76 19.07 6.65
CA HIS A 42 -25.70 18.61 8.05
C HIS A 42 -24.32 18.02 8.35
N LEU A 43 -23.98 17.93 9.61
CA LEU A 43 -22.73 17.26 10.03
C LEU A 43 -22.89 15.74 9.83
N PRO A 44 -21.97 15.08 9.09
CA PRO A 44 -22.05 13.64 8.89
C PRO A 44 -22.00 12.87 10.21
N SER A 45 -22.90 11.92 10.38
CA SER A 45 -22.87 10.95 11.48
C SER A 45 -21.66 10.02 11.38
N LEU A 46 -21.37 9.28 12.46
CA LEU A 46 -20.29 8.27 12.42
C LEU A 46 -20.56 7.18 11.38
N ASP A 47 -21.83 6.76 11.22
CA ASP A 47 -22.20 5.76 10.22
C ASP A 47 -21.93 6.25 8.79
N GLU A 48 -22.29 7.49 8.48
CA GLU A 48 -22.00 8.10 7.18
C GLU A 48 -20.48 8.21 6.93
N ARG A 49 -19.69 8.52 7.96
CA ARG A 49 -18.23 8.57 7.84
C ARG A 49 -17.61 7.19 7.61
N ILE A 50 -18.16 6.14 8.20
CA ILE A 50 -17.75 4.76 7.98
C ILE A 50 -18.13 4.32 6.56
N ASP A 51 -19.33 4.71 6.08
CA ASP A 51 -19.77 4.45 4.70
C ASP A 51 -18.89 5.19 3.67
N ASP A 52 -18.46 6.43 3.97
CA ASP A 52 -17.50 7.16 3.13
C ASP A 52 -16.17 6.43 3.03
N LEU A 53 -15.62 5.99 4.16
CA LEU A 53 -14.38 5.23 4.19
C LEU A 53 -14.52 3.93 3.38
N ARG A 54 -15.64 3.23 3.52
CA ARG A 54 -15.94 2.04 2.71
C ARG A 54 -15.98 2.35 1.23
N ALA A 55 -16.68 3.42 0.83
CA ALA A 55 -16.78 3.82 -0.57
C ALA A 55 -15.41 4.15 -1.18
N VAL A 56 -14.52 4.81 -0.42
CA VAL A 56 -13.14 5.08 -0.86
C VAL A 56 -12.36 3.77 -1.03
N ILE A 57 -12.43 2.86 -0.05
CA ILE A 57 -11.76 1.55 -0.13
C ILE A 57 -12.25 0.75 -1.34
N ASP A 58 -13.57 0.72 -1.58
CA ASP A 58 -14.15 0.03 -2.73
C ASP A 58 -13.72 0.67 -4.07
N ALA A 59 -13.63 2.00 -4.12
CA ALA A 59 -13.23 2.74 -5.31
C ALA A 59 -11.75 2.53 -5.70
N ILE A 60 -10.86 2.35 -4.72
CA ILE A 60 -9.45 2.05 -4.98
C ILE A 60 -9.19 0.57 -5.29
N GLY A 61 -10.20 -0.29 -5.13
CA GLY A 61 -10.13 -1.72 -5.47
C GLY A 61 -9.22 -2.54 -4.57
N VAL A 62 -9.02 -2.14 -3.31
CA VAL A 62 -8.20 -2.86 -2.33
C VAL A 62 -9.10 -3.57 -1.32
N ASP A 63 -9.00 -4.89 -1.22
CA ASP A 63 -9.86 -5.68 -0.32
C ASP A 63 -9.56 -5.43 1.15
N ARG A 64 -8.29 -5.37 1.52
CA ARG A 64 -7.85 -5.24 2.92
C ARG A 64 -6.72 -4.21 3.07
N PRO A 65 -7.02 -2.90 3.02
CA PRO A 65 -6.01 -1.87 3.22
C PRO A 65 -5.46 -1.87 4.65
N VAL A 66 -4.29 -1.27 4.79
CA VAL A 66 -3.82 -0.71 6.06
C VAL A 66 -4.59 0.58 6.31
N LEU A 67 -5.23 0.70 7.46
CA LEU A 67 -5.88 1.94 7.88
C LEU A 67 -4.99 2.72 8.84
N LEU A 68 -4.69 3.97 8.50
CA LEU A 68 -3.97 4.89 9.37
C LEU A 68 -4.89 6.04 9.78
N GLY A 69 -5.19 6.14 11.06
CA GLY A 69 -6.05 7.17 11.61
C GLY A 69 -5.33 8.03 12.66
N SER A 70 -5.49 9.35 12.57
CA SER A 70 -4.99 10.27 13.59
C SER A 70 -6.16 10.97 14.30
N SER A 71 -6.06 11.15 15.61
CA SER A 71 -7.07 11.87 16.40
C SER A 71 -8.48 11.26 16.19
N GLU A 72 -9.46 12.08 15.85
CA GLU A 72 -10.83 11.66 15.47
C GLU A 72 -10.84 10.58 14.34
N GLY A 73 -9.90 10.69 13.39
CA GLY A 73 -9.77 9.72 12.30
C GLY A 73 -9.43 8.31 12.82
N GLY A 74 -8.71 8.21 13.91
CA GLY A 74 -8.43 6.94 14.58
C GLY A 74 -9.71 6.25 15.08
N CYS A 75 -10.68 7.02 15.61
CA CYS A 75 -11.98 6.48 16.02
C CYS A 75 -12.76 5.92 14.83
N VAL A 76 -12.80 6.64 13.70
CA VAL A 76 -13.50 6.18 12.48
C VAL A 76 -12.85 4.91 11.94
N CYS A 77 -11.52 4.87 11.83
CA CYS A 77 -10.78 3.67 11.39
C CYS A 77 -11.03 2.48 12.33
N THR A 78 -11.08 2.73 13.64
CA THR A 78 -11.34 1.69 14.65
C THR A 78 -12.76 1.13 14.54
N LEU A 79 -13.77 2.00 14.38
CA LEU A 79 -15.15 1.58 14.16
C LEU A 79 -15.30 0.79 12.85
N PHE A 80 -14.61 1.22 11.80
CA PHE A 80 -14.58 0.46 10.54
C PHE A 80 -13.96 -0.93 10.74
N ALA A 81 -12.81 -1.01 11.40
CA ALA A 81 -12.12 -2.28 11.67
C ALA A 81 -12.93 -3.22 12.58
N ALA A 82 -13.70 -2.68 13.52
CA ALA A 82 -14.60 -3.46 14.37
C ALA A 82 -15.83 -3.98 13.60
N ARG A 83 -16.38 -3.15 12.68
CA ARG A 83 -17.58 -3.50 11.88
C ARG A 83 -17.28 -4.43 10.70
N TYR A 84 -16.09 -4.29 10.10
CA TYR A 84 -15.63 -5.02 8.92
C TYR A 84 -14.25 -5.65 9.15
N PRO A 85 -14.11 -6.58 10.10
CA PRO A 85 -12.79 -7.13 10.49
C PRO A 85 -12.07 -7.83 9.34
N GLU A 86 -12.81 -8.41 8.40
CA GLU A 86 -12.27 -9.04 7.19
C GLU A 86 -11.71 -8.03 6.17
N ARG A 87 -12.09 -6.75 6.26
CA ARG A 87 -11.73 -5.68 5.33
C ARG A 87 -10.52 -4.85 5.76
N VAL A 88 -9.85 -5.19 6.85
CA VAL A 88 -8.69 -4.44 7.38
C VAL A 88 -7.52 -5.40 7.57
N SER A 89 -6.38 -5.08 6.95
CA SER A 89 -5.16 -5.85 7.13
C SER A 89 -4.42 -5.46 8.40
N PHE A 90 -4.43 -4.17 8.72
CA PHE A 90 -3.76 -3.57 9.86
C PHE A 90 -4.42 -2.24 10.22
N LEU A 91 -4.46 -1.91 11.50
CA LEU A 91 -4.94 -0.65 12.03
C LEU A 91 -3.81 0.09 12.75
N GLY A 92 -3.41 1.26 12.24
CA GLY A 92 -2.51 2.20 12.92
C GLY A 92 -3.29 3.41 13.40
N VAL A 93 -3.12 3.79 14.66
CA VAL A 93 -3.72 5.02 15.19
C VAL A 93 -2.68 5.86 15.93
N TYR A 94 -2.74 7.16 15.71
CA TYR A 94 -1.89 8.15 16.37
C TYR A 94 -2.72 9.21 17.08
N GLY A 95 -2.37 9.51 18.33
CA GLY A 95 -3.03 10.57 19.11
C GLY A 95 -4.54 10.37 19.19
N THR A 96 -4.99 9.16 19.51
CA THR A 96 -6.40 8.75 19.54
C THR A 96 -6.76 8.18 20.91
N ALA A 97 -7.99 8.43 21.33
CA ALA A 97 -8.59 7.87 22.55
C ALA A 97 -10.01 7.37 22.24
N ALA A 98 -10.57 6.56 23.12
CA ALA A 98 -11.93 6.05 22.96
C ALA A 98 -13.02 7.13 23.14
N ARG A 99 -12.68 8.20 23.83
CA ARG A 99 -13.47 9.41 24.07
C ARG A 99 -12.54 10.61 24.20
N PHE A 100 -13.10 11.81 24.00
CA PHE A 100 -12.34 13.06 24.15
C PHE A 100 -12.91 13.96 25.27
N SER A 101 -14.14 13.70 25.71
CA SER A 101 -14.74 14.31 26.89
C SER A 101 -14.75 13.36 28.08
N GLN A 102 -14.67 13.92 29.28
CA GLN A 102 -14.69 13.18 30.53
C GLN A 102 -16.06 12.51 30.77
N ASP A 103 -16.04 11.29 31.34
CA ASP A 103 -17.22 10.50 31.69
C ASP A 103 -16.92 9.73 32.99
N LEU A 104 -17.14 10.36 34.12
CA LEU A 104 -16.80 9.80 35.41
C LEU A 104 -17.82 8.76 35.89
N PRO A 105 -17.39 7.68 36.58
CA PRO A 105 -15.98 7.37 36.93
C PRO A 105 -15.24 6.59 35.79
N ASP A 106 -15.90 6.19 34.74
CA ASP A 106 -15.43 5.17 33.78
C ASP A 106 -14.37 5.70 32.82
N PHE A 107 -14.38 7.02 32.55
CA PHE A 107 -13.38 7.67 31.70
C PHE A 107 -12.95 9.00 32.32
N PRO A 108 -11.94 9.00 33.21
CA PRO A 108 -11.50 10.20 33.93
C PRO A 108 -10.66 11.15 33.06
N TRP A 109 -10.21 10.71 31.91
CA TRP A 109 -9.42 11.49 30.96
C TRP A 109 -10.33 12.33 30.03
N GLY A 110 -9.72 13.28 29.33
CA GLY A 110 -10.44 14.14 28.41
C GLY A 110 -10.99 15.40 29.06
N PHE A 111 -11.67 16.21 28.25
CA PHE A 111 -12.11 17.55 28.64
C PHE A 111 -13.37 17.53 29.49
N THR A 112 -13.37 18.35 30.53
CA THR A 112 -14.56 18.62 31.33
C THR A 112 -15.60 19.41 30.51
N PRO A 113 -16.89 19.39 30.92
CA PRO A 113 -17.92 20.22 30.26
C PRO A 113 -17.63 21.72 30.27
N ALA A 114 -16.85 22.21 31.25
CA ALA A 114 -16.44 23.61 31.29
C ALA A 114 -15.38 23.96 30.27
N GLU A 115 -14.38 23.08 30.10
CA GLU A 115 -13.33 23.23 29.10
C GLU A 115 -13.91 23.13 27.67
N VAL A 116 -14.81 22.17 27.41
CA VAL A 116 -15.51 22.08 26.12
C VAL A 116 -16.24 23.36 25.80
N ARG A 117 -16.96 23.96 26.76
CA ARG A 117 -17.64 25.24 26.53
C ARG A 117 -16.64 26.37 26.23
N SER A 118 -15.51 26.41 26.91
CA SER A 118 -14.45 27.41 26.67
C SER A 118 -13.89 27.29 25.25
N GLN A 119 -13.61 26.06 24.80
CA GLN A 119 -13.12 25.76 23.45
C GLN A 119 -14.13 26.15 22.36
N LEU A 120 -15.41 25.89 22.58
CA LEU A 120 -16.47 26.31 21.66
C LEU A 120 -16.60 27.83 21.54
N ASN A 121 -16.43 28.56 22.66
CA ASN A 121 -16.41 30.01 22.65
C ASN A 121 -15.17 30.58 21.94
N GLU A 122 -14.03 29.88 22.05
CA GLU A 122 -12.81 30.26 21.33
C GLU A 122 -12.97 30.03 19.83
N ILE A 123 -13.56 28.92 19.41
CA ILE A 123 -13.89 28.66 18.01
C ILE A 123 -14.81 29.75 17.45
N ASP A 124 -15.86 30.14 18.19
CA ASP A 124 -16.77 31.20 17.75
C ASP A 124 -16.06 32.56 17.55
N ARG A 125 -15.08 32.86 18.40
CA ARG A 125 -14.39 34.14 18.39
C ARG A 125 -13.21 34.18 17.40
N ASP A 126 -12.40 33.10 17.38
CA ASP A 126 -11.05 33.13 16.82
C ASP A 126 -10.84 32.09 15.69
N TRP A 127 -11.91 31.46 15.16
CA TRP A 127 -11.76 30.52 14.04
C TRP A 127 -11.19 31.23 12.80
N GLY A 128 -10.09 30.68 12.29
CA GLY A 128 -9.36 31.28 11.19
C GLY A 128 -8.22 32.20 11.61
N GLU A 129 -8.09 32.49 12.93
CA GLU A 129 -6.97 33.20 13.51
C GLU A 129 -6.10 32.31 14.41
N GLY A 130 -6.35 30.98 14.39
CA GLY A 130 -5.60 29.98 15.13
C GLY A 130 -6.26 29.58 16.44
N ALA A 131 -7.60 29.54 16.51
CA ALA A 131 -8.34 29.00 17.63
C ALA A 131 -7.83 27.61 18.03
N LEU A 132 -7.70 27.34 19.32
CA LEU A 132 -7.23 26.08 19.88
C LEU A 132 -5.78 25.71 19.51
N ALA A 133 -4.96 26.65 19.04
CA ALA A 133 -3.60 26.36 18.61
C ALA A 133 -2.77 25.66 19.70
N GLU A 134 -2.96 26.00 20.98
CA GLU A 134 -2.24 25.39 22.10
C GLU A 134 -2.54 23.88 22.20
N LEU A 135 -3.77 23.45 21.98
CA LEU A 135 -4.14 22.03 22.04
C LEU A 135 -3.42 21.20 20.96
N PHE A 136 -3.18 21.80 19.78
CA PHE A 136 -2.56 21.11 18.65
C PHE A 136 -1.04 21.24 18.63
N TYR A 137 -0.49 22.38 19.04
CA TYR A 137 0.92 22.73 18.89
C TYR A 137 1.67 22.89 20.21
N GLY A 138 0.95 22.84 21.36
CA GLY A 138 1.56 23.07 22.68
C GLY A 138 2.31 24.41 22.72
N ASP A 139 3.49 24.44 23.30
CA ASP A 139 4.35 25.63 23.40
C ASP A 139 4.76 26.19 22.02
N ALA A 140 4.74 25.38 20.97
CA ALA A 140 5.02 25.84 19.62
C ALA A 140 3.93 26.78 19.06
N ALA A 141 2.75 26.85 19.68
CA ALA A 141 1.71 27.80 19.31
C ALA A 141 2.17 29.26 19.42
N ASP A 142 3.12 29.55 20.33
CA ASP A 142 3.68 30.89 20.54
C ASP A 142 4.85 31.23 19.60
N VAL A 143 5.31 30.28 18.81
CA VAL A 143 6.33 30.52 17.79
C VAL A 143 5.74 31.39 16.70
N ALA A 144 6.51 32.42 16.30
CA ALA A 144 6.07 33.39 15.28
C ALA A 144 5.61 32.69 13.98
N GLY A 145 4.39 32.96 13.55
CA GLY A 145 3.78 32.43 12.35
C GLY A 145 2.98 31.13 12.51
N VAL A 146 3.14 30.37 13.59
CA VAL A 146 2.40 29.09 13.80
C VAL A 146 0.90 29.32 13.89
N ARG A 147 0.42 30.25 14.73
CA ARG A 147 -1.01 30.58 14.82
C ARG A 147 -1.57 31.06 13.47
N SER A 148 -0.84 31.92 12.79
CA SER A 148 -1.26 32.44 11.48
C SER A 148 -1.32 31.36 10.42
N MET A 149 -0.36 30.41 10.43
CA MET A 149 -0.39 29.23 9.58
C MET A 149 -1.60 28.35 9.90
N PHE A 150 -1.83 28.06 11.19
CA PHE A 150 -2.97 27.26 11.62
C PHE A 150 -4.31 27.93 11.30
N GLY A 151 -4.40 29.25 11.48
CA GLY A 151 -5.58 30.01 11.06
C GLY A 151 -5.87 29.95 9.57
N ARG A 152 -4.83 29.96 8.70
CA ARG A 152 -5.01 29.74 7.26
C ARG A 152 -5.54 28.34 6.98
N LEU A 153 -4.99 27.30 7.64
CA LEU A 153 -5.46 25.94 7.53
C LEU A 153 -6.93 25.82 7.96
N GLN A 154 -7.32 26.40 9.09
CA GLN A 154 -8.69 26.43 9.57
C GLN A 154 -9.66 26.97 8.52
N ARG A 155 -9.34 28.12 7.90
CA ARG A 155 -10.15 28.72 6.83
C ARG A 155 -10.26 27.87 5.58
N SER A 156 -9.23 27.08 5.25
CA SER A 156 -9.26 26.17 4.09
C SER A 156 -10.06 24.90 4.33
N ILE A 157 -10.34 24.55 5.60
CA ILE A 157 -11.00 23.30 5.97
C ILE A 157 -12.51 23.48 6.13
N ALA A 158 -12.95 24.48 6.91
CA ALA A 158 -14.36 24.61 7.27
C ALA A 158 -14.73 26.06 7.65
N SER A 159 -16.02 26.38 7.53
CA SER A 159 -16.59 27.62 8.11
C SER A 159 -16.59 27.54 9.65
N PRO A 160 -16.62 28.69 10.36
CA PRO A 160 -16.70 28.69 11.84
C PRO A 160 -17.86 27.88 12.40
N THR A 161 -19.05 27.97 11.76
CA THR A 161 -20.23 27.22 12.17
C THR A 161 -20.00 25.71 12.06
N LEU A 162 -19.46 25.26 10.93
CA LEU A 162 -19.18 23.83 10.72
C LEU A 162 -18.07 23.33 11.65
N ALA A 163 -17.06 24.15 11.89
CA ALA A 163 -15.98 23.84 12.84
C ALA A 163 -16.52 23.67 14.27
N LYS A 164 -17.42 24.54 14.70
CA LYS A 164 -18.06 24.43 16.03
C LYS A 164 -18.89 23.17 16.16
N LEU A 165 -19.75 22.86 15.17
CA LEU A 165 -20.54 21.64 15.15
C LEU A 165 -19.64 20.40 15.11
N GLY A 166 -18.55 20.46 14.33
CA GLY A 166 -17.56 19.40 14.25
C GLY A 166 -16.86 19.16 15.59
N TRP A 167 -16.50 20.23 16.32
CA TRP A 167 -15.89 20.13 17.64
C TRP A 167 -16.86 19.54 18.67
N GLN A 168 -18.13 19.93 18.64
CA GLN A 168 -19.16 19.33 19.50
C GLN A 168 -19.28 17.83 19.24
N SER A 169 -19.43 17.42 17.97
CA SER A 169 -19.52 16.01 17.59
C SER A 169 -18.24 15.24 17.99
N PHE A 170 -17.07 15.85 17.86
CA PHE A 170 -15.81 15.25 18.29
C PHE A 170 -15.78 14.98 19.81
N MET A 171 -16.29 15.91 20.62
CA MET A 171 -16.40 15.72 22.07
C MET A 171 -17.46 14.69 22.49
N GLU A 172 -18.43 14.42 21.63
CA GLU A 172 -19.49 13.41 21.85
C GLU A 172 -19.08 12.01 21.40
N LEU A 173 -17.93 11.88 20.70
CA LEU A 173 -17.44 10.57 20.25
C LEU A 173 -17.25 9.61 21.43
N ASP A 174 -17.74 8.39 21.26
CA ASP A 174 -17.50 7.28 22.19
C ASP A 174 -17.42 5.97 21.41
N VAL A 175 -16.23 5.41 21.32
CA VAL A 175 -15.99 4.15 20.61
C VAL A 175 -15.62 2.98 21.53
N ARG A 176 -15.77 3.16 22.84
CA ARG A 176 -15.40 2.15 23.87
C ARG A 176 -16.03 0.79 23.59
N SER A 177 -17.30 0.76 23.20
CA SER A 177 -18.02 -0.49 22.95
C SER A 177 -17.51 -1.27 21.73
N ALA A 178 -16.77 -0.65 20.82
CA ALA A 178 -16.26 -1.28 19.61
C ALA A 178 -14.86 -1.86 19.77
N LEU A 179 -14.08 -1.42 20.76
CA LEU A 179 -12.65 -1.75 20.88
C LEU A 179 -12.39 -3.25 20.98
N ALA A 180 -13.19 -3.97 21.75
CA ALA A 180 -13.05 -5.42 21.92
C ALA A 180 -13.39 -6.23 20.65
N ALA A 181 -14.06 -5.63 19.68
CA ALA A 181 -14.42 -6.27 18.41
C ALA A 181 -13.37 -6.12 17.31
N VAL A 182 -12.34 -5.28 17.52
CA VAL A 182 -11.25 -5.10 16.55
C VAL A 182 -10.40 -6.37 16.49
N GLN A 183 -10.32 -6.97 15.30
CA GLN A 183 -9.56 -8.20 15.07
C GLN A 183 -8.22 -7.93 14.36
N ALA A 184 -8.13 -6.83 13.60
CA ALA A 184 -6.92 -6.47 12.88
C ALA A 184 -5.75 -6.22 13.85
N PRO A 185 -4.52 -6.68 13.53
CA PRO A 185 -3.34 -6.27 14.27
C PRO A 185 -3.31 -4.74 14.40
N THR A 186 -3.16 -4.23 15.61
CA THR A 186 -3.32 -2.81 15.88
C THR A 186 -2.06 -2.21 16.51
N LEU A 187 -1.60 -1.08 15.96
CA LEU A 187 -0.54 -0.25 16.54
C LEU A 187 -1.15 1.06 17.03
N VAL A 188 -0.98 1.34 18.31
CA VAL A 188 -1.40 2.61 18.94
C VAL A 188 -0.17 3.42 19.29
N LEU A 189 -0.06 4.59 18.68
CA LEU A 189 1.04 5.53 18.85
C LEU A 189 0.56 6.75 19.64
N ALA A 190 1.27 7.12 20.70
CA ALA A 190 0.94 8.28 21.53
C ALA A 190 2.19 9.01 22.02
N ARG A 191 2.04 10.27 22.37
CA ARG A 191 3.12 11.13 22.89
C ARG A 191 2.79 11.59 24.30
N PRO A 192 3.74 11.50 25.25
CA PRO A 192 3.63 12.26 26.50
C PRO A 192 3.60 13.76 26.18
N GLY A 193 2.74 14.50 26.89
CA GLY A 193 2.61 15.96 26.70
C GLY A 193 1.61 16.39 25.61
N ASP A 194 0.96 15.46 24.93
CA ASP A 194 -0.18 15.75 24.06
C ASP A 194 -1.33 16.34 24.92
N GLN A 195 -1.69 17.61 24.63
CA GLN A 195 -2.72 18.33 25.39
C GLN A 195 -4.14 18.03 24.90
N LEU A 196 -4.28 17.50 23.69
CA LEU A 196 -5.58 17.13 23.13
C LEU A 196 -5.98 15.70 23.51
N VAL A 197 -5.01 14.78 23.50
CA VAL A 197 -5.24 13.37 23.84
C VAL A 197 -4.28 12.95 24.95
N PRO A 198 -4.74 12.88 26.21
CA PRO A 198 -3.91 12.43 27.32
C PRO A 198 -3.29 11.06 27.04
N PHE A 199 -2.00 10.94 27.34
CA PHE A 199 -1.22 9.71 27.09
C PHE A 199 -1.86 8.47 27.72
N GLU A 200 -2.41 8.61 28.93
CA GLU A 200 -3.09 7.55 29.66
C GLU A 200 -4.39 7.12 28.97
N ALA A 201 -5.10 8.06 28.34
CA ALA A 201 -6.31 7.76 27.56
C ALA A 201 -5.98 6.93 26.31
N ALA A 202 -4.88 7.24 25.61
CA ALA A 202 -4.39 6.46 24.49
C ALA A 202 -3.88 5.07 24.94
N ALA A 203 -3.22 4.97 26.10
CA ALA A 203 -2.81 3.68 26.66
C ALA A 203 -4.02 2.82 27.05
N ALA A 204 -5.06 3.41 27.66
CA ALA A 204 -6.31 2.70 27.95
C ALA A 204 -7.05 2.25 26.68
N PHE A 205 -7.02 3.07 25.62
CA PHE A 205 -7.55 2.69 24.31
C PHE A 205 -6.84 1.46 23.77
N ALA A 206 -5.50 1.42 23.79
CA ALA A 206 -4.73 0.26 23.36
C ALA A 206 -5.03 -1.00 24.19
N ALA A 207 -5.12 -0.85 25.51
CA ALA A 207 -5.39 -1.97 26.43
C ALA A 207 -6.77 -2.61 26.20
N ALA A 208 -7.73 -1.86 25.64
CA ALA A 208 -9.08 -2.36 25.35
C ALA A 208 -9.22 -3.06 23.99
N ILE A 209 -8.19 -3.00 23.13
CA ILE A 209 -8.17 -3.67 21.82
C ILE A 209 -7.37 -4.96 21.93
N PRO A 210 -7.94 -6.13 21.57
CA PRO A 210 -7.22 -7.39 21.57
C PRO A 210 -5.97 -7.32 20.68
N ASN A 211 -4.83 -7.77 21.21
CA ASN A 211 -3.55 -7.83 20.47
C ASN A 211 -3.00 -6.47 19.98
N ALA A 212 -3.46 -5.35 20.55
CA ALA A 212 -2.86 -4.06 20.23
C ALA A 212 -1.46 -3.92 20.84
N ARG A 213 -0.55 -3.35 20.06
CA ARG A 213 0.76 -2.90 20.52
C ARG A 213 0.68 -1.40 20.80
N PHE A 214 1.03 -0.99 22.01
CA PHE A 214 1.16 0.42 22.38
C PHE A 214 2.62 0.84 22.28
N HIS A 215 2.89 1.95 21.59
CA HIS A 215 4.23 2.50 21.47
C HIS A 215 4.23 3.99 21.85
N SER A 216 5.13 4.35 22.79
CA SER A 216 5.33 5.73 23.22
C SER A 216 6.33 6.41 22.29
N LEU A 217 5.89 7.47 21.64
CA LEU A 217 6.74 8.36 20.84
C LEU A 217 7.40 9.43 21.74
N PRO A 218 8.40 10.18 21.24
CA PRO A 218 8.97 11.31 21.98
C PRO A 218 7.92 12.31 22.44
N ALA A 219 8.12 12.87 23.63
CA ALA A 219 7.20 13.86 24.22
C ALA A 219 7.01 15.08 23.30
N GLY A 220 5.80 15.59 23.22
CA GLY A 220 5.50 16.75 22.40
C GLY A 220 4.01 16.97 22.15
N SER A 221 3.69 17.87 21.23
CA SER A 221 2.34 18.28 20.90
C SER A 221 1.56 17.28 20.04
N HIS A 222 0.25 17.48 19.93
CA HIS A 222 -0.68 16.59 19.23
C HIS A 222 -0.38 16.42 17.73
N ASN A 223 0.07 17.47 17.04
CA ASN A 223 0.17 17.44 15.57
C ASN A 223 1.20 16.47 15.00
N GLY A 224 2.25 16.11 15.75
CA GLY A 224 3.24 15.10 15.36
C GLY A 224 4.09 15.39 14.11
N PHE A 225 4.04 16.62 13.56
CA PHE A 225 4.80 16.94 12.34
C PHE A 225 6.31 16.99 12.56
N ASP A 226 6.74 17.13 13.79
CA ASP A 226 8.14 17.10 14.22
C ASP A 226 8.73 15.69 14.33
N ILE A 227 7.90 14.65 14.28
CA ILE A 227 8.29 13.24 14.48
C ILE A 227 7.82 12.32 13.33
N LEU A 228 7.56 12.86 12.14
CA LEU A 228 7.04 12.07 11.01
C LEU A 228 7.95 10.91 10.62
N ASP A 229 9.26 11.10 10.66
CA ASP A 229 10.23 10.04 10.35
C ASP A 229 10.10 8.88 11.35
N GLU A 230 10.09 9.14 12.64
CA GLU A 230 9.94 8.12 13.68
C GLU A 230 8.56 7.47 13.65
N LEU A 231 7.49 8.26 13.47
CA LEU A 231 6.13 7.74 13.36
C LEU A 231 6.01 6.77 12.17
N SER A 232 6.54 7.15 11.01
CA SER A 232 6.50 6.29 9.81
C SER A 232 7.36 5.03 9.98
N GLU A 233 8.52 5.14 10.61
CA GLU A 233 9.39 4.00 10.92
C GLU A 233 8.64 2.97 11.80
N GLN A 234 7.96 3.41 12.85
CA GLN A 234 7.18 2.52 13.71
C GLN A 234 6.03 1.84 12.96
N VAL A 235 5.34 2.59 12.11
CA VAL A 235 4.25 2.03 11.28
C VAL A 235 4.79 1.00 10.29
N LEU A 236 5.85 1.32 9.53
CA LEU A 236 6.45 0.42 8.55
C LEU A 236 7.05 -0.83 9.20
N ALA A 237 7.73 -0.68 10.34
CA ALA A 237 8.24 -1.80 11.12
C ALA A 237 7.12 -2.72 11.58
N PHE A 238 6.01 -2.16 12.10
CA PHE A 238 4.88 -2.95 12.55
C PHE A 238 4.16 -3.68 11.40
N ILE A 239 4.03 -3.06 10.22
CA ILE A 239 3.51 -3.71 9.02
C ILE A 239 4.42 -4.89 8.62
N SER A 240 5.75 -4.71 8.69
CA SER A 240 6.72 -5.76 8.36
C SER A 240 6.73 -6.91 9.37
N ASP A 241 6.58 -6.62 10.67
CA ASP A 241 6.51 -7.62 11.75
C ASP A 241 5.19 -8.42 11.73
N ASN A 242 4.14 -7.82 11.18
CA ASN A 242 2.82 -8.43 11.06
C ASN A 242 2.44 -8.50 9.58
N PRO A 243 3.17 -9.27 8.77
CA PRO A 243 2.75 -9.46 7.40
C PRO A 243 1.32 -9.97 7.48
N SER A 244 0.38 -9.20 6.93
CA SER A 244 -1.00 -9.65 6.77
C SER A 244 -0.88 -11.06 6.19
N ALA A 245 -1.57 -12.05 6.78
CA ALA A 245 -1.67 -13.35 6.12
C ALA A 245 -2.00 -13.03 4.67
N PRO A 246 -1.18 -13.46 3.70
CA PRO A 246 -1.32 -12.98 2.35
C PRO A 246 -2.78 -13.18 1.98
N ILE A 247 -3.47 -12.09 1.64
CA ILE A 247 -4.57 -12.25 0.73
C ILE A 247 -3.89 -12.98 -0.41
N ASP A 248 -4.42 -14.11 -0.76
CA ASP A 248 -4.08 -14.81 -1.98
C ASP A 248 -4.32 -13.80 -3.11
N GLU A 249 -3.40 -12.86 -3.28
CA GLU A 249 -3.47 -11.85 -4.33
C GLU A 249 -3.08 -12.57 -5.62
N ARG A 250 -4.03 -13.42 -6.06
CA ARG A 250 -3.95 -14.11 -7.32
C ARG A 250 -4.21 -13.11 -8.41
N VAL A 251 -3.13 -12.64 -8.98
CA VAL A 251 -3.17 -11.70 -10.09
C VAL A 251 -2.93 -12.48 -11.37
N LEU A 252 -3.81 -12.29 -12.35
CA LEU A 252 -3.58 -12.85 -13.68
C LEU A 252 -2.35 -12.18 -14.30
N LYS A 253 -1.27 -12.94 -14.49
CA LYS A 253 -0.03 -12.48 -15.12
C LYS A 253 0.42 -13.45 -16.20
N THR A 254 1.18 -12.93 -17.14
CA THR A 254 1.93 -13.76 -18.08
C THR A 254 3.36 -13.88 -17.61
N VAL A 255 3.78 -15.10 -17.37
CA VAL A 255 5.15 -15.44 -16.96
C VAL A 255 6.00 -15.75 -18.20
N LEU A 256 7.20 -15.22 -18.23
CA LEU A 256 8.24 -15.56 -19.20
C LEU A 256 9.45 -16.12 -18.45
N PHE A 257 9.84 -17.33 -18.79
CA PHE A 257 11.10 -17.94 -18.36
C PHE A 257 12.05 -18.00 -19.53
N THR A 258 13.29 -17.58 -19.33
CA THR A 258 14.38 -17.84 -20.26
C THR A 258 15.52 -18.55 -19.55
N ASP A 259 16.30 -19.34 -20.29
CA ASP A 259 17.42 -20.11 -19.76
C ASP A 259 18.52 -20.22 -20.84
N ILE A 260 19.81 -20.08 -20.44
CA ILE A 260 20.93 -20.15 -21.37
C ILE A 260 21.26 -21.61 -21.71
N VAL A 261 21.20 -21.96 -22.96
CA VAL A 261 21.48 -23.33 -23.40
C VAL A 261 22.99 -23.62 -23.33
N GLY A 262 23.33 -24.70 -22.59
CA GLY A 262 24.73 -25.14 -22.43
C GLY A 262 25.55 -24.25 -21.47
N SER A 263 24.92 -23.58 -20.51
CA SER A 263 25.59 -22.68 -19.55
C SER A 263 26.71 -23.35 -18.76
N THR A 264 26.48 -24.57 -18.25
CA THR A 264 27.46 -25.36 -17.49
C THR A 264 28.68 -25.73 -18.32
N GLU A 265 28.49 -26.12 -19.57
CA GLU A 265 29.56 -26.47 -20.51
C GLU A 265 30.41 -25.23 -20.85
N LYS A 266 29.76 -24.10 -21.09
CA LYS A 266 30.42 -22.82 -21.39
C LYS A 266 31.23 -22.29 -20.23
N LEU A 267 30.71 -22.37 -19.02
CA LEU A 267 31.40 -22.02 -17.78
C LEU A 267 32.72 -22.87 -17.66
N SER A 268 32.59 -24.18 -17.85
CA SER A 268 33.70 -25.11 -17.74
C SER A 268 34.78 -24.87 -18.83
N ALA A 269 34.37 -24.44 -20.04
CA ALA A 269 35.28 -24.25 -21.16
C ALA A 269 36.01 -22.90 -21.13
N HIS A 270 35.42 -21.81 -20.61
CA HIS A 270 35.93 -20.45 -20.77
C HIS A 270 36.32 -19.78 -19.45
N GLY A 271 36.02 -20.40 -18.31
CA GLY A 271 36.35 -19.90 -16.97
C GLY A 271 35.45 -18.75 -16.48
N ASP A 272 35.50 -18.50 -15.15
CA ASP A 272 34.59 -17.62 -14.42
C ASP A 272 34.59 -16.15 -14.89
N ALA A 273 35.72 -15.61 -15.29
CA ALA A 273 35.84 -14.20 -15.68
C ALA A 273 35.13 -13.93 -17.02
N HIS A 274 35.30 -14.83 -17.99
CA HIS A 274 34.67 -14.74 -19.30
C HIS A 274 33.13 -14.95 -19.15
N TRP A 275 32.75 -15.93 -18.34
CA TRP A 275 31.36 -16.22 -18.07
C TRP A 275 30.62 -15.03 -17.41
N ARG A 276 31.23 -14.38 -16.43
CA ARG A 276 30.68 -13.15 -15.82
C ARG A 276 30.48 -12.04 -16.84
N SER A 277 31.42 -11.85 -17.76
CA SER A 277 31.27 -10.84 -18.83
C SER A 277 30.13 -11.18 -19.76
N GLN A 278 29.92 -12.47 -20.09
CA GLN A 278 28.78 -12.92 -20.90
C GLN A 278 27.44 -12.72 -20.17
N LEU A 279 27.35 -13.02 -18.86
CA LEU A 279 26.16 -12.78 -18.05
C LEU A 279 25.80 -11.29 -17.96
N ASN A 280 26.80 -10.41 -17.79
CA ASN A 280 26.53 -8.96 -17.78
C ASN A 280 25.99 -8.47 -19.13
N ASN A 281 26.46 -9.03 -20.23
CA ASN A 281 25.98 -8.69 -21.56
C ASN A 281 24.57 -9.25 -21.80
N HIS A 282 24.31 -10.48 -21.35
CA HIS A 282 22.99 -11.10 -21.32
C HIS A 282 22.00 -10.21 -20.55
N ASP A 283 22.31 -9.84 -19.31
CA ASP A 283 21.43 -9.06 -18.46
C ASP A 283 21.11 -7.69 -19.05
N SER A 284 22.09 -7.01 -19.62
CA SER A 284 21.88 -5.71 -20.27
C SER A 284 20.88 -5.80 -21.46
N VAL A 285 20.98 -6.85 -22.28
CA VAL A 285 20.07 -7.07 -23.40
C VAL A 285 18.67 -7.45 -22.90
N VAL A 286 18.61 -8.29 -21.87
CA VAL A 286 17.33 -8.70 -21.28
C VAL A 286 16.63 -7.51 -20.68
N ASP A 287 17.28 -6.70 -19.83
CA ASP A 287 16.66 -5.55 -19.16
C ASP A 287 16.15 -4.51 -20.17
N TYR A 288 16.95 -4.23 -21.21
CA TYR A 288 16.52 -3.33 -22.29
C TYR A 288 15.27 -3.86 -23.00
N THR A 289 15.25 -5.15 -23.33
CA THR A 289 14.13 -5.74 -24.08
C THR A 289 12.89 -5.88 -23.20
N LEU A 290 13.03 -6.26 -21.93
CA LEU A 290 11.93 -6.28 -20.96
C LEU A 290 11.29 -4.90 -20.84
N ALA A 291 12.09 -3.85 -20.63
CA ALA A 291 11.59 -2.47 -20.52
C ALA A 291 10.84 -2.03 -21.80
N LYS A 292 11.35 -2.38 -22.98
CA LYS A 292 10.71 -2.07 -24.28
C LYS A 292 9.31 -2.66 -24.40
N TYR A 293 9.09 -3.88 -23.88
CA TYR A 293 7.79 -4.57 -23.95
C TYR A 293 6.95 -4.45 -22.68
N GLY A 294 7.41 -3.65 -21.69
CA GLY A 294 6.70 -3.46 -20.43
C GLY A 294 6.70 -4.69 -19.54
N GLY A 295 7.78 -5.47 -19.60
CA GLY A 295 8.02 -6.62 -18.72
C GLY A 295 8.72 -6.20 -17.44
N PHE A 296 8.43 -6.90 -16.36
CA PHE A 296 9.07 -6.73 -15.04
C PHE A 296 9.89 -7.98 -14.73
N ARG A 297 11.19 -7.83 -14.43
CA ARG A 297 12.05 -8.92 -13.94
C ARG A 297 11.68 -9.25 -12.50
N ALA A 298 11.13 -10.44 -12.28
CA ALA A 298 10.68 -10.87 -10.95
C ALA A 298 11.79 -11.51 -10.11
N ASN A 299 12.72 -12.26 -10.75
CA ASN A 299 13.82 -12.89 -10.06
C ASN A 299 14.96 -13.27 -11.01
N HIS A 300 16.20 -13.42 -10.48
CA HIS A 300 17.32 -14.07 -11.14
C HIS A 300 17.31 -15.55 -10.80
N THR A 301 17.26 -16.41 -11.82
CA THR A 301 17.31 -17.87 -11.65
C THR A 301 18.72 -18.43 -11.98
N GLY A 302 19.76 -17.72 -11.54
CA GLY A 302 21.15 -18.06 -11.87
C GLY A 302 21.55 -17.53 -13.25
N ASP A 303 21.51 -18.38 -14.27
CA ASP A 303 21.78 -18.08 -15.70
C ASP A 303 20.49 -17.85 -16.53
N GLY A 304 19.32 -17.92 -15.89
CA GLY A 304 18.03 -17.67 -16.47
C GLY A 304 17.34 -16.41 -15.95
N VAL A 305 16.22 -16.04 -16.58
CA VAL A 305 15.40 -14.91 -16.19
C VAL A 305 13.96 -15.35 -15.99
N PHE A 306 13.38 -14.92 -14.88
CA PHE A 306 11.94 -14.95 -14.67
C PHE A 306 11.39 -13.54 -14.77
N ALA A 307 10.48 -13.31 -15.70
CA ALA A 307 9.83 -12.01 -15.91
C ALA A 307 8.31 -12.13 -16.02
N LEU A 308 7.63 -11.05 -15.69
CA LEU A 308 6.18 -10.93 -15.67
C LEU A 308 5.71 -9.84 -16.64
N PHE A 309 4.55 -10.08 -17.26
CA PHE A 309 3.87 -9.16 -18.16
C PHE A 309 2.37 -9.12 -17.89
N ASP A 310 1.76 -7.97 -18.18
CA ASP A 310 0.30 -7.81 -18.11
C ASP A 310 -0.42 -8.36 -19.35
N ALA A 311 0.31 -8.63 -20.45
CA ALA A 311 -0.27 -9.11 -21.70
C ALA A 311 0.58 -10.21 -22.34
N PRO A 312 -0.03 -11.36 -22.72
CA PRO A 312 0.69 -12.49 -23.30
C PRO A 312 1.38 -12.17 -24.64
N THR A 313 0.77 -11.33 -25.45
CA THR A 313 1.37 -10.89 -26.72
C THR A 313 2.67 -10.11 -26.52
N LYS A 314 2.77 -9.30 -25.45
CA LYS A 314 3.99 -8.56 -25.11
C LYS A 314 5.11 -9.50 -24.69
N ALA A 315 4.80 -10.50 -23.87
CA ALA A 315 5.75 -11.53 -23.44
C ALA A 315 6.28 -12.34 -24.64
N ALA A 316 5.39 -12.75 -25.54
CA ALA A 316 5.77 -13.49 -26.73
C ALA A 316 6.67 -12.67 -27.68
N LYS A 317 6.32 -11.41 -27.94
CA LYS A 317 7.16 -10.51 -28.77
C LYS A 317 8.50 -10.23 -28.12
N CYS A 318 8.54 -10.06 -26.80
CA CYS A 318 9.79 -9.91 -26.06
C CYS A 318 10.70 -11.13 -26.23
N ALA A 319 10.19 -12.34 -26.01
CA ALA A 319 10.96 -13.57 -26.15
C ALA A 319 11.47 -13.79 -27.59
N LEU A 320 10.64 -13.50 -28.59
CA LEU A 320 11.01 -13.59 -30.00
C LEU A 320 12.08 -12.58 -30.43
N GLU A 321 12.20 -11.44 -29.78
CA GLU A 321 13.28 -10.48 -30.01
C GLU A 321 14.54 -10.86 -29.21
N LEU A 322 14.39 -11.36 -27.98
CA LEU A 322 15.51 -11.77 -27.14
C LEU A 322 16.30 -12.95 -27.72
N ALA A 323 15.61 -13.99 -28.18
CA ALA A 323 16.26 -15.21 -28.61
C ALA A 323 17.29 -14.98 -29.76
N PRO A 324 16.99 -14.31 -30.86
CA PRO A 324 17.98 -14.01 -31.89
C PRO A 324 19.01 -12.96 -31.44
N ALA A 325 18.63 -11.96 -30.67
CA ALA A 325 19.54 -10.92 -30.17
C ALA A 325 20.65 -11.49 -29.28
N LEU A 326 20.34 -12.48 -28.45
CA LEU A 326 21.33 -13.17 -27.61
C LEU A 326 22.10 -14.24 -28.39
N ALA A 327 21.45 -14.94 -29.31
CA ALA A 327 22.14 -15.93 -30.17
C ALA A 327 23.28 -15.31 -30.98
N THR A 328 23.08 -14.11 -31.57
CA THR A 328 24.15 -13.37 -32.28
C THR A 328 25.34 -12.99 -31.41
N ARG A 329 25.18 -12.99 -30.07
CA ARG A 329 26.22 -12.74 -29.09
C ARG A 329 26.83 -14.03 -28.51
N GLY A 330 26.52 -15.18 -29.10
CA GLY A 330 26.98 -16.48 -28.62
C GLY A 330 26.30 -16.96 -27.33
N ILE A 331 25.16 -16.37 -26.97
CA ILE A 331 24.38 -16.71 -25.78
C ILE A 331 22.99 -17.23 -26.22
N PRO A 332 22.89 -18.46 -26.80
CA PRO A 332 21.59 -19.00 -27.19
C PRO A 332 20.74 -19.26 -25.94
N ILE A 333 19.51 -18.78 -25.98
CA ILE A 333 18.52 -19.03 -24.92
C ILE A 333 17.36 -19.87 -25.43
N ARG A 334 16.63 -20.48 -24.53
CA ARG A 334 15.30 -21.06 -24.72
C ARG A 334 14.30 -20.30 -23.89
N ALA A 335 13.03 -20.26 -24.31
CA ALA A 335 12.00 -19.50 -23.62
C ALA A 335 10.70 -20.28 -23.46
N GLY A 336 10.04 -20.09 -22.32
CA GLY A 336 8.71 -20.62 -22.00
C GLY A 336 7.78 -19.56 -21.47
N ILE A 337 6.54 -19.53 -21.99
CA ILE A 337 5.55 -18.51 -21.64
C ILE A 337 4.24 -19.19 -21.23
N HIS A 338 3.66 -18.72 -20.14
CA HIS A 338 2.33 -19.13 -19.70
C HIS A 338 1.56 -17.95 -19.13
N THR A 339 0.23 -17.97 -19.21
CA THR A 339 -0.65 -16.99 -18.57
C THR A 339 -1.55 -17.71 -17.60
N GLY A 340 -1.58 -17.24 -16.36
CA GLY A 340 -2.40 -17.79 -15.31
C GLY A 340 -2.29 -16.96 -14.03
N GLU A 341 -3.04 -17.36 -13.01
CA GLU A 341 -2.99 -16.71 -11.70
C GLU A 341 -1.64 -16.95 -11.02
N CYS A 342 -0.99 -15.85 -10.65
CA CYS A 342 0.24 -15.82 -9.87
C CYS A 342 -0.04 -15.23 -8.49
N GLU A 343 0.59 -15.77 -7.46
CA GLU A 343 0.55 -15.27 -6.08
C GLU A 343 1.79 -14.39 -5.83
N ARG A 344 1.57 -13.21 -5.28
CA ARG A 344 2.66 -12.34 -4.84
C ARG A 344 2.84 -12.41 -3.32
N ARG A 345 4.06 -12.66 -2.86
CA ARG A 345 4.45 -12.62 -1.44
C ARG A 345 5.65 -11.69 -1.27
N GLY A 346 5.40 -10.43 -0.91
CA GLY A 346 6.44 -9.40 -0.92
C GLY A 346 6.99 -9.20 -2.32
N ASP A 347 8.30 -9.44 -2.51
CA ASP A 347 8.95 -9.37 -3.82
C ASP A 347 8.98 -10.73 -4.56
N GLU A 348 8.51 -11.79 -3.93
CA GLU A 348 8.48 -13.12 -4.53
C GLU A 348 7.16 -13.41 -5.24
N TRP A 349 7.27 -14.02 -6.41
CA TRP A 349 6.14 -14.47 -7.21
C TRP A 349 6.11 -15.98 -7.27
N SER A 350 4.94 -16.56 -6.98
CA SER A 350 4.72 -18.00 -6.90
C SER A 350 3.39 -18.39 -7.55
N GLY A 351 3.03 -19.66 -7.44
CA GLY A 351 1.78 -20.20 -7.95
C GLY A 351 1.96 -21.18 -9.11
N MET A 352 0.86 -21.85 -9.46
CA MET A 352 0.88 -22.91 -10.48
C MET A 352 1.32 -22.35 -11.84
N ALA A 353 0.92 -21.14 -12.20
CA ALA A 353 1.30 -20.50 -13.46
C ALA A 353 2.82 -20.33 -13.62
N VAL A 354 3.53 -20.01 -12.54
CA VAL A 354 4.98 -19.89 -12.50
C VAL A 354 5.63 -21.25 -12.82
N HIS A 355 5.14 -22.32 -12.21
CA HIS A 355 5.64 -23.66 -12.44
C HIS A 355 5.37 -24.15 -13.87
N VAL A 356 4.19 -23.86 -14.42
CA VAL A 356 3.83 -24.23 -15.81
C VAL A 356 4.75 -23.53 -16.80
N GLY A 357 4.95 -22.20 -16.66
CA GLY A 357 5.83 -21.42 -17.53
C GLY A 357 7.27 -21.92 -17.53
N ALA A 358 7.84 -22.18 -16.35
CA ALA A 358 9.20 -22.72 -16.21
C ALA A 358 9.35 -24.09 -16.91
N ARG A 359 8.35 -24.97 -16.79
CA ARG A 359 8.40 -26.32 -17.40
C ARG A 359 8.21 -26.29 -18.90
N ILE A 360 7.37 -25.40 -19.43
CA ILE A 360 7.24 -25.16 -20.87
C ILE A 360 8.58 -24.69 -21.44
N GLY A 361 9.29 -23.77 -20.75
CA GLY A 361 10.62 -23.33 -21.13
C GLY A 361 11.65 -24.45 -21.15
N GLY A 362 11.52 -25.40 -20.23
CA GLY A 362 12.38 -26.61 -20.19
C GLY A 362 12.21 -27.57 -21.38
N LEU A 363 11.08 -27.50 -22.11
CA LEU A 363 10.85 -28.30 -23.32
C LEU A 363 11.47 -27.67 -24.58
N ALA A 364 11.74 -26.38 -24.58
CA ALA A 364 12.23 -25.63 -25.72
C ALA A 364 13.72 -25.89 -25.95
N GLY A 365 14.11 -25.92 -27.22
CA GLY A 365 15.51 -25.93 -27.65
C GLY A 365 16.11 -24.54 -27.81
N ALA A 366 17.38 -24.47 -28.17
CA ALA A 366 18.10 -23.23 -28.42
C ALA A 366 17.39 -22.36 -29.49
N GLY A 367 17.05 -21.13 -29.15
CA GLY A 367 16.36 -20.18 -30.02
C GLY A 367 14.84 -20.40 -30.12
N GLU A 368 14.29 -21.39 -29.42
CA GLU A 368 12.86 -21.68 -29.47
C GLU A 368 12.10 -20.95 -28.35
N VAL A 369 10.86 -20.53 -28.69
CA VAL A 369 9.90 -19.91 -27.79
C VAL A 369 8.65 -20.76 -27.73
N PHE A 370 8.40 -21.39 -26.59
CA PHE A 370 7.23 -22.25 -26.40
C PHE A 370 6.21 -21.58 -25.49
N THR A 371 4.93 -21.89 -25.73
CA THR A 371 3.82 -21.34 -24.93
C THR A 371 2.76 -22.37 -24.63
N SER A 372 1.92 -22.07 -23.62
CA SER A 372 0.68 -22.81 -23.39
C SER A 372 -0.45 -22.37 -24.35
N ARG A 373 -1.50 -23.18 -24.38
CA ARG A 373 -2.76 -22.86 -25.09
C ARG A 373 -3.36 -21.53 -24.62
N THR A 374 -3.33 -21.23 -23.33
CA THR A 374 -3.85 -19.96 -22.77
C THR A 374 -3.21 -18.75 -23.42
N VAL A 375 -1.88 -18.76 -23.60
CA VAL A 375 -1.15 -17.67 -24.26
C VAL A 375 -1.59 -17.53 -25.73
N ARG A 376 -1.68 -18.66 -26.47
CA ARG A 376 -2.14 -18.66 -27.85
C ARG A 376 -3.54 -18.06 -27.99
N ASP A 377 -4.49 -18.50 -27.12
CA ASP A 377 -5.89 -18.10 -27.20
C ASP A 377 -6.05 -16.61 -26.87
N LEU A 378 -5.35 -16.11 -25.87
CA LEU A 378 -5.34 -14.69 -25.48
C LEU A 378 -4.55 -13.78 -26.46
N SER A 379 -3.72 -14.35 -27.31
CA SER A 379 -2.94 -13.62 -28.33
C SER A 379 -3.60 -13.63 -29.73
N THR A 380 -4.85 -14.04 -29.83
CA THR A 380 -5.59 -14.05 -31.12
C THR A 380 -5.65 -12.64 -31.71
N GLY A 381 -5.34 -12.51 -33.00
CA GLY A 381 -5.30 -11.20 -33.69
C GLY A 381 -3.98 -10.43 -33.54
N SER A 382 -2.98 -10.97 -32.84
CA SER A 382 -1.67 -10.32 -32.64
C SER A 382 -0.72 -10.36 -33.82
N GLY A 383 -1.03 -11.16 -34.86
CA GLY A 383 -0.16 -11.48 -35.99
C GLY A 383 0.86 -12.59 -35.72
N LEU A 384 1.01 -13.06 -34.47
CA LEU A 384 1.91 -14.16 -34.12
C LEU A 384 1.39 -15.49 -34.67
N VAL A 385 2.32 -16.36 -35.09
CA VAL A 385 1.99 -17.71 -35.57
C VAL A 385 2.26 -18.71 -34.45
N PHE A 386 1.30 -19.62 -34.22
CA PHE A 386 1.37 -20.66 -33.21
C PHE A 386 1.27 -22.04 -33.87
N GLU A 387 2.36 -22.79 -33.83
CA GLU A 387 2.44 -24.17 -34.28
C GLU A 387 2.17 -25.11 -33.11
N SER A 388 1.17 -25.98 -33.22
CA SER A 388 0.86 -26.95 -32.17
C SER A 388 1.94 -28.04 -32.08
N LEU A 389 2.45 -28.27 -30.87
CA LEU A 389 3.35 -29.38 -30.56
C LEU A 389 2.59 -30.56 -29.88
N GLY A 390 1.27 -30.38 -29.65
CA GLY A 390 0.43 -31.35 -28.95
C GLY A 390 0.49 -31.28 -27.43
N PRO A 391 -0.18 -32.22 -26.75
CA PRO A 391 -0.21 -32.30 -25.31
C PRO A 391 1.12 -32.84 -24.77
N HIS A 392 1.61 -32.20 -23.67
CA HIS A 392 2.83 -32.61 -23.00
C HIS A 392 2.57 -32.84 -21.52
N ARG A 393 3.07 -33.98 -21.01
CA ARG A 393 3.05 -34.25 -19.55
C ARG A 393 4.13 -33.45 -18.84
N LEU A 394 3.71 -32.44 -18.09
CA LEU A 394 4.62 -31.63 -17.29
C LEU A 394 4.72 -32.21 -15.86
N LYS A 395 5.95 -32.37 -15.35
CA LYS A 395 6.20 -32.99 -14.03
C LYS A 395 5.45 -32.24 -12.93
N GLY A 396 4.60 -32.95 -12.16
CA GLY A 396 3.84 -32.41 -11.02
C GLY A 396 2.54 -31.70 -11.39
N LEU A 397 2.11 -31.76 -12.65
CA LEU A 397 0.76 -31.34 -13.05
C LEU A 397 -0.16 -32.56 -13.19
N PRO A 398 -1.45 -32.43 -12.80
CA PRO A 398 -2.41 -33.52 -12.88
C PRO A 398 -2.82 -33.84 -14.31
N GLU A 399 -2.77 -32.88 -15.22
CA GLU A 399 -3.23 -32.97 -16.59
C GLU A 399 -2.12 -32.62 -17.58
N ASP A 400 -2.26 -33.06 -18.84
CA ASP A 400 -1.36 -32.69 -19.92
C ASP A 400 -1.65 -31.27 -20.37
N VAL A 401 -0.60 -30.53 -20.75
CA VAL A 401 -0.68 -29.15 -21.21
C VAL A 401 -0.41 -29.10 -22.72
N ASP A 402 -1.33 -28.49 -23.45
CA ASP A 402 -1.11 -28.22 -24.88
C ASP A 402 -0.03 -27.13 -25.07
N VAL A 403 1.05 -27.50 -25.75
CA VAL A 403 2.21 -26.65 -26.00
C VAL A 403 2.25 -26.21 -27.47
N TYR A 404 2.65 -24.98 -27.69
CA TYR A 404 2.77 -24.34 -28.99
C TYR A 404 4.14 -23.69 -29.14
N ARG A 405 4.75 -23.84 -30.33
CA ARG A 405 5.90 -23.03 -30.74
C ARG A 405 5.37 -21.69 -31.27
N VAL A 406 5.98 -20.59 -30.87
CA VAL A 406 5.66 -19.23 -31.34
C VAL A 406 6.71 -18.78 -32.34
N THR A 407 6.26 -18.22 -33.45
CA THR A 407 7.13 -17.61 -34.45
C THR A 407 6.61 -16.23 -34.86
N PRO A 408 7.49 -15.33 -35.36
CA PRO A 408 7.04 -14.09 -36.00
C PRO A 408 6.07 -14.36 -37.17
N PRO A 409 5.30 -13.35 -37.53
CA PRO A 409 4.41 -13.44 -38.72
C PRO A 409 5.18 -13.65 -40.03
#